data_65710dc6051b7e14a952a57ac3fdec80
#
_entry.id   65710dc6051b7e14a952a57ac3fdec80
#
_cell.length_a   1.000
_cell.length_b   1.000
_cell.length_c   1.000
_cell.angle_alpha   90.00
_cell.angle_beta   90.00
_cell.angle_gamma   90.00
#
_symmetry.space_group_name_H-M   'P 1'
#
loop_
_entity.id
_entity.type
_entity.pdbx_description
1 polymer ?
#
loop_
_entity_poly.entity_id
_entity_poly.type
_entity_poly.pdbx_seq_one_letter_code
_entity_poly.pdbx_strand_id
1 'polypeptide(L)'
;AQWLHDLGQAGAFQKGFSSVGYTDAQNLFTSGRAAMYNMGTWELPSLATTDLPQDMQSNIGFFTLPTIADSKTGANEYAAPSGIGVAVNAATYDPLIHDFLRFALSRYPDEYAATGLLGPTTTAPVVPDNALPVYQQAIDEAAKVTGTALMPWDTQLDPTTNTKLVQEQVLLVQGDIGVDEFLQTMDAALAENAPSYFAQ
;
A
#
# COMPACT_ATOMS: atom_id res chain seq x y z
N ALA A 1 1.41 -10.78 -12.56
CA ALA A 1 1.79 -10.21 -13.88
C ALA A 1 0.60 -10.22 -14.84
N GLN A 2 -0.01 -11.38 -15.15
CA GLN A 2 -1.08 -11.49 -16.15
C GLN A 2 -2.25 -10.53 -15.89
N TRP A 3 -2.80 -10.53 -14.68
CA TRP A 3 -3.91 -9.64 -14.33
C TRP A 3 -3.58 -8.15 -14.53
N LEU A 4 -2.37 -7.72 -14.16
CA LEU A 4 -1.93 -6.34 -14.33
C LEU A 4 -1.79 -5.96 -15.82
N HIS A 5 -1.22 -6.87 -16.61
CA HIS A 5 -1.14 -6.72 -18.07
C HIS A 5 -2.53 -6.59 -18.69
N ASP A 6 -3.47 -7.49 -18.34
CA ASP A 6 -4.83 -7.49 -18.90
C ASP A 6 -5.60 -6.22 -18.55
N LEU A 7 -5.44 -5.68 -17.33
CA LEU A 7 -6.01 -4.38 -16.96
C LEU A 7 -5.43 -3.25 -17.81
N GLY A 8 -4.13 -3.28 -18.08
CA GLY A 8 -3.49 -2.32 -18.99
C GLY A 8 -4.08 -2.36 -20.38
N GLN A 9 -4.18 -3.57 -20.97
CA GLN A 9 -4.73 -3.76 -22.30
C GLN A 9 -6.23 -3.44 -22.39
N ALA A 10 -6.97 -3.61 -21.30
CA ALA A 10 -8.37 -3.20 -21.19
C ALA A 10 -8.56 -1.68 -21.04
N GLY A 11 -7.47 -0.89 -20.94
CA GLY A 11 -7.55 0.55 -20.78
C GLY A 11 -8.03 0.99 -19.39
N ALA A 12 -7.79 0.17 -18.36
CA ALA A 12 -8.22 0.48 -17.00
C ALA A 12 -7.44 1.64 -16.36
N PHE A 13 -6.25 1.97 -16.89
CA PHE A 13 -5.41 3.06 -16.40
C PHE A 13 -5.56 4.31 -17.29
N GLN A 14 -5.51 5.48 -16.67
CA GLN A 14 -5.54 6.75 -17.40
C GLN A 14 -4.30 6.94 -18.28
N LYS A 15 -4.45 7.72 -19.35
CA LYS A 15 -3.30 8.10 -20.20
C LYS A 15 -2.23 8.81 -19.38
N GLY A 16 -0.97 8.42 -19.57
CA GLY A 16 0.18 8.99 -18.87
C GLY A 16 0.31 8.53 -17.41
N PHE A 17 -0.33 7.42 -17.02
CA PHE A 17 -0.29 6.88 -15.65
C PHE A 17 1.13 6.73 -15.12
N SER A 18 2.11 6.41 -15.97
CA SER A 18 3.52 6.23 -15.59
C SER A 18 4.21 7.49 -15.05
N SER A 19 3.63 8.67 -15.29
CA SER A 19 4.12 9.95 -14.77
C SER A 19 3.24 10.56 -13.68
N VAL A 20 2.18 9.86 -13.26
CA VAL A 20 1.26 10.33 -12.21
C VAL A 20 1.84 9.98 -10.84
N GLY A 21 2.14 11.02 -10.06
CA GLY A 21 2.58 10.87 -8.68
C GLY A 21 1.44 10.63 -7.70
N TYR A 22 1.78 10.39 -6.44
CA TYR A 22 0.83 10.10 -5.36
C TYR A 22 -0.27 11.18 -5.23
N THR A 23 0.13 12.44 -5.09
CA THR A 23 -0.81 13.56 -4.95
C THR A 23 -1.69 13.75 -6.19
N ASP A 24 -1.13 13.54 -7.39
CA ASP A 24 -1.88 13.64 -8.63
C ASP A 24 -2.93 12.53 -8.74
N ALA A 25 -2.60 11.31 -8.35
CA ALA A 25 -3.53 10.18 -8.32
C ALA A 25 -4.68 10.44 -7.33
N GLN A 26 -4.38 10.94 -6.14
CA GLN A 26 -5.39 11.36 -5.15
C GLN A 26 -6.31 12.45 -5.73
N ASN A 27 -5.73 13.49 -6.36
CA ASN A 27 -6.49 14.58 -6.97
C ASN A 27 -7.36 14.09 -8.15
N LEU A 28 -6.90 13.13 -8.94
CA LEU A 28 -7.71 12.52 -10.00
C LEU A 28 -8.96 11.84 -9.43
N PHE A 29 -8.81 11.11 -8.34
CA PHE A 29 -9.92 10.46 -7.67
C PHE A 29 -10.87 11.46 -7.02
N THR A 30 -10.36 12.37 -6.19
CA THR A 30 -11.19 13.35 -5.46
C THR A 30 -11.89 14.36 -6.37
N SER A 31 -11.39 14.57 -7.59
CA SER A 31 -12.05 15.39 -8.61
C SER A 31 -13.01 14.60 -9.54
N GLY A 32 -13.27 13.32 -9.24
CA GLY A 32 -14.17 12.47 -10.04
C GLY A 32 -13.62 12.06 -11.41
N ARG A 33 -12.33 12.27 -11.68
CA ARG A 33 -11.68 11.91 -12.95
C ARG A 33 -11.11 10.48 -12.96
N ALA A 34 -11.02 9.84 -11.80
CA ALA A 34 -10.72 8.42 -11.64
C ALA A 34 -11.86 7.77 -10.87
N ALA A 35 -12.39 6.66 -11.37
CA ALA A 35 -13.48 5.93 -10.72
C ALA A 35 -13.00 5.11 -9.52
N MET A 36 -11.72 4.75 -9.48
CA MET A 36 -11.12 3.95 -8.42
C MET A 36 -9.73 4.49 -8.08
N TYR A 37 -9.38 4.37 -6.81
CA TYR A 37 -8.07 4.71 -6.29
C TYR A 37 -7.61 3.58 -5.35
N ASN A 38 -6.58 2.85 -5.77
CA ASN A 38 -6.01 1.77 -4.97
C ASN A 38 -4.97 2.32 -4.01
N MET A 39 -5.27 2.25 -2.71
CA MET A 39 -4.40 2.81 -1.68
C MET A 39 -4.57 2.04 -0.35
N GLY A 40 -3.69 2.28 0.59
CA GLY A 40 -3.79 1.70 1.92
C GLY A 40 -4.69 2.50 2.87
N THR A 41 -4.93 1.93 4.04
CA THR A 41 -5.83 2.50 5.07
C THR A 41 -5.37 3.85 5.63
N TRP A 42 -4.12 4.25 5.41
CA TRP A 42 -3.61 5.59 5.78
C TRP A 42 -4.28 6.74 5.03
N GLU A 43 -5.02 6.45 3.95
CA GLU A 43 -5.78 7.46 3.20
C GLU A 43 -7.16 7.78 3.81
N LEU A 44 -7.64 6.99 4.76
CA LEU A 44 -8.98 7.18 5.32
C LEU A 44 -9.24 8.60 5.84
N PRO A 45 -8.32 9.26 6.58
CA PRO A 45 -8.54 10.63 7.03
C PRO A 45 -8.73 11.64 5.90
N SER A 46 -8.15 11.38 4.73
CA SER A 46 -8.24 12.25 3.56
C SER A 46 -9.44 11.93 2.65
N LEU A 47 -9.88 10.67 2.62
CA LEU A 47 -10.84 10.18 1.64
C LEU A 47 -12.21 9.79 2.24
N ALA A 48 -12.35 9.82 3.54
CA ALA A 48 -13.57 9.35 4.20
C ALA A 48 -14.13 10.37 5.22
N THR A 49 -13.89 11.65 4.96
CA THR A 49 -14.35 12.75 5.82
C THR A 49 -15.08 13.82 5.00
N THR A 50 -15.81 14.71 5.68
CA THR A 50 -16.51 15.83 5.06
C THR A 50 -15.59 16.92 4.50
N ASP A 51 -14.27 16.74 4.60
CA ASP A 51 -13.29 17.60 3.91
C ASP A 51 -13.24 17.33 2.40
N LEU A 52 -13.79 16.20 1.95
CA LEU A 52 -13.99 15.93 0.52
C LEU A 52 -14.97 16.91 -0.12
N PRO A 53 -14.85 17.17 -1.45
CA PRO A 53 -15.87 17.88 -2.21
C PRO A 53 -17.26 17.28 -1.98
N GLN A 54 -18.27 18.11 -1.84
CA GLN A 54 -19.62 17.72 -1.43
C GLN A 54 -20.25 16.65 -2.35
N ASP A 55 -19.96 16.70 -3.64
CA ASP A 55 -20.41 15.73 -4.64
C ASP A 55 -19.74 14.35 -4.47
N MET A 56 -18.54 14.31 -3.92
CA MET A 56 -17.82 13.06 -3.60
C MET A 56 -18.33 12.42 -2.32
N GLN A 57 -18.75 13.19 -1.32
CA GLN A 57 -19.13 12.67 -0.01
C GLN A 57 -20.23 11.60 -0.04
N SER A 58 -21.17 11.72 -0.97
CA SER A 58 -22.28 10.77 -1.16
C SER A 58 -21.96 9.63 -2.13
N ASN A 59 -20.89 9.75 -2.91
CA ASN A 59 -20.55 8.83 -3.99
C ASN A 59 -19.31 7.98 -3.75
N ILE A 60 -18.62 8.21 -2.64
CA ILE A 60 -17.44 7.41 -2.27
C ILE A 60 -17.87 6.10 -1.60
N GLY A 61 -17.21 5.02 -1.98
CA GLY A 61 -17.35 3.70 -1.35
C GLY A 61 -15.98 3.06 -1.14
N PHE A 62 -15.96 2.02 -0.33
CA PHE A 62 -14.76 1.25 -0.05
C PHE A 62 -15.00 -0.22 -0.42
N PHE A 63 -14.00 -0.86 -0.99
CA PHE A 63 -13.96 -2.31 -1.16
C PHE A 63 -12.52 -2.80 -1.11
N THR A 64 -12.34 -4.04 -0.70
CA THR A 64 -11.05 -4.72 -0.75
C THR A 64 -10.82 -5.31 -2.13
N LEU A 65 -9.55 -5.46 -2.53
CA LEU A 65 -9.24 -6.08 -3.82
C LEU A 65 -9.87 -7.48 -3.89
N PRO A 66 -10.53 -7.82 -5.02
CA PRO A 66 -11.12 -9.13 -5.19
C PRO A 66 -10.05 -10.23 -5.23
N THR A 67 -10.41 -11.40 -4.75
CA THR A 67 -9.55 -12.58 -4.85
C THR A 67 -9.39 -12.96 -6.34
N ILE A 68 -8.17 -13.11 -6.79
CA ILE A 68 -7.85 -13.57 -8.15
C ILE A 68 -8.06 -15.08 -8.19
N ALA A 69 -8.63 -15.58 -9.29
CA ALA A 69 -8.76 -17.00 -9.52
C ALA A 69 -7.38 -17.70 -9.41
N ASP A 70 -7.35 -18.86 -8.78
CA ASP A 70 -6.14 -19.64 -8.50
C ASP A 70 -5.13 -18.96 -7.55
N SER A 71 -5.53 -17.88 -6.87
CA SER A 71 -4.71 -17.27 -5.83
C SER A 71 -4.46 -18.25 -4.68
N LYS A 72 -3.22 -18.27 -4.19
CA LYS A 72 -2.86 -19.03 -2.99
C LYS A 72 -3.19 -18.28 -1.69
N THR A 73 -3.57 -17.01 -1.81
CA THR A 73 -4.02 -16.19 -0.67
C THR A 73 -5.51 -16.38 -0.41
N GLY A 74 -5.90 -16.46 0.84
CA GLY A 74 -7.30 -16.54 1.26
C GLY A 74 -8.05 -15.22 1.03
N ALA A 75 -9.37 -15.28 1.02
CA ALA A 75 -10.23 -14.12 0.74
C ALA A 75 -10.07 -12.94 1.74
N ASN A 76 -9.58 -13.22 2.95
CA ASN A 76 -9.37 -12.21 3.99
C ASN A 76 -7.88 -12.07 4.39
N GLU A 77 -6.99 -12.43 3.49
CA GLU A 77 -5.55 -12.27 3.66
C GLU A 77 -5.08 -11.12 2.78
N TYR A 78 -4.48 -10.11 3.39
CA TYR A 78 -4.03 -8.90 2.70
C TYR A 78 -2.55 -8.63 2.97
N ALA A 79 -1.94 -7.85 2.10
CA ALA A 79 -0.63 -7.29 2.37
C ALA A 79 -0.77 -6.31 3.55
N ALA A 80 -0.11 -6.62 4.66
CA ALA A 80 -0.07 -5.77 5.85
C ALA A 80 1.40 -5.49 6.19
N PRO A 81 2.05 -4.58 5.47
CA PRO A 81 3.41 -4.18 5.80
C PRO A 81 3.42 -3.56 7.19
N SER A 82 4.47 -3.86 7.97
CA SER A 82 4.65 -3.30 9.31
C SER A 82 4.88 -1.77 9.34
N GLY A 83 4.73 -1.10 8.19
CA GLY A 83 4.95 0.31 8.04
C GLY A 83 6.43 0.68 7.99
N ILE A 84 6.75 1.88 8.48
CA ILE A 84 8.13 2.39 8.50
C ILE A 84 8.81 1.93 9.77
N GLY A 85 9.92 1.19 9.63
CA GLY A 85 10.75 0.79 10.75
C GLY A 85 11.56 1.97 11.31
N VAL A 86 11.80 1.95 12.62
CA VAL A 86 12.72 2.89 13.27
C VAL A 86 14.09 2.24 13.38
N ALA A 87 15.09 2.83 12.72
CA ALA A 87 16.48 2.40 12.82
C ALA A 87 17.28 3.39 13.68
N VAL A 88 18.18 2.87 14.50
CA VAL A 88 19.09 3.67 15.32
C VAL A 88 20.52 3.33 14.95
N ASN A 89 21.37 4.34 14.81
CA ASN A 89 22.79 4.13 14.58
C ASN A 89 23.42 3.47 15.81
N ALA A 90 23.95 2.25 15.66
CA ALA A 90 24.54 1.49 16.76
C ALA A 90 25.71 2.22 17.44
N ALA A 91 26.45 3.06 16.71
CA ALA A 91 27.59 3.81 17.26
C ALA A 91 27.17 4.95 18.21
N THR A 92 25.91 5.41 18.11
CA THR A 92 25.37 6.50 18.96
C THR A 92 24.28 6.01 19.91
N TYR A 93 23.94 4.72 19.88
CA TYR A 93 22.92 4.15 20.76
C TYR A 93 23.42 4.12 22.21
N ASP A 94 22.67 4.78 23.07
CA ASP A 94 22.95 4.90 24.50
C ASP A 94 21.68 4.66 25.36
N PRO A 95 21.79 4.62 26.69
CA PRO A 95 20.63 4.45 27.57
C PRO A 95 19.57 5.54 27.44
N LEU A 96 19.92 6.77 27.11
CA LEU A 96 18.96 7.86 26.92
C LEU A 96 18.10 7.63 25.66
N ILE A 97 18.74 7.22 24.56
CA ILE A 97 18.04 6.85 23.32
C ILE A 97 17.13 5.64 23.57
N HIS A 98 17.61 4.65 24.33
CA HIS A 98 16.80 3.50 24.72
C HIS A 98 15.54 3.92 25.48
N ASP A 99 15.67 4.75 26.50
CA ASP A 99 14.54 5.20 27.32
C ASP A 99 13.57 6.07 26.54
N PHE A 100 14.08 6.93 25.65
CA PHE A 100 13.25 7.71 24.74
C PHE A 100 12.44 6.80 23.79
N LEU A 101 13.06 5.81 23.17
CA LEU A 101 12.37 4.87 22.30
C LEU A 101 11.29 4.07 23.05
N ARG A 102 11.60 3.58 24.24
CA ARG A 102 10.60 2.90 25.09
C ARG A 102 9.42 3.81 25.41
N PHE A 103 9.68 5.05 25.78
CA PHE A 103 8.63 6.03 26.02
C PHE A 103 7.78 6.30 24.79
N ALA A 104 8.39 6.59 23.64
CA ALA A 104 7.71 6.89 22.38
C ALA A 104 6.88 5.68 21.90
N LEU A 105 7.49 4.49 21.85
CA LEU A 105 6.82 3.28 21.36
C LEU A 105 5.71 2.79 22.31
N SER A 106 5.81 3.02 23.62
CA SER A 106 4.74 2.68 24.54
C SER A 106 3.47 3.52 24.36
N ARG A 107 3.59 4.72 23.80
CA ARG A 107 2.47 5.63 23.50
C ARG A 107 1.98 5.53 22.06
N TYR A 108 2.80 5.00 21.19
CA TYR A 108 2.51 4.95 19.76
C TYR A 108 1.14 4.35 19.41
N PRO A 109 0.68 3.23 20.02
CA PRO A 109 -0.62 2.66 19.68
C PRO A 109 -1.79 3.64 19.93
N ASP A 110 -1.79 4.32 21.06
CA ASP A 110 -2.88 5.21 21.45
C ASP A 110 -2.83 6.52 20.64
N GLU A 111 -1.65 7.09 20.48
CA GLU A 111 -1.46 8.31 19.68
C GLU A 111 -1.77 8.05 18.19
N TYR A 112 -1.40 6.89 17.67
CA TYR A 112 -1.72 6.50 16.30
C TYR A 112 -3.24 6.31 16.12
N ALA A 113 -3.89 5.61 17.03
CA ALA A 113 -5.34 5.43 17.01
C ALA A 113 -6.10 6.75 17.12
N ALA A 114 -5.57 7.72 17.89
CA ALA A 114 -6.16 9.05 18.05
C ALA A 114 -6.14 9.86 16.74
N THR A 115 -5.28 9.53 15.78
CA THR A 115 -5.30 10.14 14.44
C THR A 115 -6.38 9.58 13.51
N GLY A 116 -7.15 8.60 13.96
CA GLY A 116 -8.14 7.91 13.14
C GLY A 116 -7.56 6.87 12.18
N LEU A 117 -6.26 6.65 12.18
CA LEU A 117 -5.60 5.72 11.29
C LEU A 117 -5.78 4.26 11.75
N LEU A 118 -6.10 3.40 10.81
CA LEU A 118 -6.00 1.95 10.98
C LEU A 118 -4.52 1.56 10.91
N GLY A 119 -3.96 1.20 12.03
CA GLY A 119 -2.54 0.88 12.15
C GLY A 119 -2.25 -0.58 12.50
N PRO A 120 -0.96 -0.93 12.60
CA PRO A 120 -0.51 -2.27 12.99
C PRO A 120 -0.66 -2.51 14.50
N THR A 121 -1.60 -1.88 15.14
CA THR A 121 -1.87 -1.97 16.57
C THR A 121 -3.24 -2.59 16.82
N THR A 122 -3.43 -3.17 17.99
CA THR A 122 -4.72 -3.70 18.43
C THR A 122 -5.67 -2.62 18.98
N THR A 123 -5.18 -1.38 19.12
CA THR A 123 -5.98 -0.24 19.57
C THR A 123 -6.91 0.19 18.42
N ALA A 124 -8.21 0.24 18.69
CA ALA A 124 -9.18 0.67 17.70
C ALA A 124 -8.97 2.16 17.36
N PRO A 125 -9.09 2.56 16.08
CA PRO A 125 -8.98 3.96 15.68
C PRO A 125 -10.10 4.79 16.26
N VAL A 126 -9.79 6.03 16.62
CA VAL A 126 -10.79 7.03 16.99
C VAL A 126 -11.41 7.58 15.71
N VAL A 127 -12.67 7.26 15.47
CA VAL A 127 -13.39 7.76 14.28
C VAL A 127 -13.57 9.27 14.41
N PRO A 128 -13.12 10.08 13.41
CA PRO A 128 -13.30 11.53 13.45
C PRO A 128 -14.78 11.93 13.46
N ASP A 129 -15.12 13.05 14.10
CA ASP A 129 -16.49 13.58 14.16
C ASP A 129 -17.03 13.92 12.76
N ASN A 130 -16.18 14.25 11.82
CA ASN A 130 -16.51 14.56 10.43
C ASN A 130 -16.39 13.35 9.49
N ALA A 131 -16.29 12.12 10.02
CA ALA A 131 -16.18 10.92 9.20
C ALA A 131 -17.45 10.65 8.41
N LEU A 132 -17.27 10.23 7.16
CA LEU A 132 -18.34 9.71 6.32
C LEU A 132 -18.62 8.23 6.64
N PRO A 133 -19.79 7.69 6.26
CA PRO A 133 -20.12 6.28 6.49
C PRO A 133 -19.09 5.28 5.93
N VAL A 134 -18.41 5.64 4.84
CA VAL A 134 -17.34 4.84 4.24
C VAL A 134 -16.16 4.62 5.18
N TYR A 135 -15.95 5.51 6.14
CA TYR A 135 -14.89 5.35 7.15
C TYR A 135 -15.15 4.12 8.02
N GLN A 136 -16.37 3.99 8.54
CA GLN A 136 -16.77 2.81 9.33
C GLN A 136 -16.77 1.55 8.47
N GLN A 137 -17.23 1.63 7.22
CA GLN A 137 -17.15 0.52 6.27
C GLN A 137 -15.71 -0.01 6.12
N ALA A 138 -14.74 0.88 5.98
CA ALA A 138 -13.34 0.48 5.85
C ALA A 138 -12.79 -0.17 7.14
N ILE A 139 -13.19 0.31 8.32
CA ILE A 139 -12.86 -0.32 9.61
C ILE A 139 -13.46 -1.73 9.68
N ASP A 140 -14.71 -1.89 9.31
CA ASP A 140 -15.42 -3.17 9.35
C ASP A 140 -14.79 -4.18 8.37
N GLU A 141 -14.35 -3.74 7.20
CA GLU A 141 -13.62 -4.58 6.25
C GLU A 141 -12.23 -4.97 6.79
N ALA A 142 -11.51 -4.04 7.40
CA ALA A 142 -10.22 -4.32 8.02
C ALA A 142 -10.33 -5.33 9.18
N ALA A 143 -11.43 -5.31 9.93
CA ALA A 143 -11.68 -6.26 11.01
C ALA A 143 -11.90 -7.70 10.52
N LYS A 144 -12.19 -7.91 9.24
CA LYS A 144 -12.33 -9.25 8.63
C LYS A 144 -10.97 -9.88 8.26
N VAL A 145 -9.89 -9.14 8.35
CA VAL A 145 -8.55 -9.63 8.03
C VAL A 145 -8.17 -10.74 9.00
N THR A 146 -7.94 -11.94 8.49
CA THR A 146 -7.61 -13.14 9.28
C THR A 146 -6.14 -13.50 9.26
N GLY A 147 -5.36 -12.88 8.37
CA GLY A 147 -3.93 -13.14 8.25
C GLY A 147 -3.25 -12.16 7.32
N THR A 148 -1.92 -12.15 7.44
CA THR A 148 -1.03 -11.40 6.53
C THR A 148 -0.57 -12.35 5.45
N ALA A 149 -0.95 -12.12 4.21
CA ALA A 149 -0.61 -13.02 3.11
C ALA A 149 0.87 -12.94 2.74
N LEU A 150 1.34 -11.75 2.46
CA LEU A 150 2.72 -11.52 2.01
C LEU A 150 3.15 -10.08 2.34
N MET A 151 4.44 -9.93 2.60
CA MET A 151 5.06 -8.61 2.54
C MET A 151 5.08 -8.13 1.08
N PRO A 152 4.87 -6.84 0.82
CA PRO A 152 5.00 -6.29 -0.53
C PRO A 152 6.37 -6.62 -1.14
N TRP A 153 6.40 -6.92 -2.42
CA TRP A 153 7.62 -7.30 -3.12
C TRP A 153 8.73 -6.26 -3.00
N ASP A 154 8.39 -5.00 -3.14
CA ASP A 154 9.33 -3.88 -3.01
C ASP A 154 10.08 -3.85 -1.68
N THR A 155 9.52 -4.43 -0.63
CA THR A 155 10.17 -4.55 0.69
C THR A 155 11.03 -5.81 0.83
N GLN A 156 10.99 -6.72 -0.14
CA GLN A 156 11.68 -8.02 -0.12
C GLN A 156 12.77 -8.14 -1.18
N LEU A 157 12.89 -7.15 -2.06
CA LEU A 157 13.87 -7.13 -3.12
C LEU A 157 15.11 -6.32 -2.74
N ASP A 158 16.25 -6.65 -3.34
CA ASP A 158 17.39 -5.75 -3.35
C ASP A 158 17.06 -4.46 -4.12
N PRO A 159 17.74 -3.33 -3.84
CA PRO A 159 17.40 -2.04 -4.44
C PRO A 159 17.49 -1.99 -5.97
N THR A 160 18.40 -2.77 -6.56
CA THR A 160 18.60 -2.80 -8.03
C THR A 160 17.43 -3.53 -8.69
N THR A 161 17.09 -4.70 -8.18
CA THR A 161 15.94 -5.48 -8.65
C THR A 161 14.63 -4.73 -8.42
N ASN A 162 14.47 -4.03 -7.30
CA ASN A 162 13.29 -3.22 -7.04
C ASN A 162 13.13 -2.06 -8.04
N THR A 163 14.23 -1.37 -8.36
CA THR A 163 14.21 -0.33 -9.41
C THR A 163 13.77 -0.91 -10.76
N LYS A 164 14.29 -2.09 -11.11
CA LYS A 164 13.90 -2.79 -12.33
C LYS A 164 12.42 -3.20 -12.31
N LEU A 165 11.92 -3.72 -11.19
CA LEU A 165 10.51 -4.06 -11.03
C LEU A 165 9.59 -2.89 -11.37
N VAL A 166 9.86 -1.70 -10.84
CA VAL A 166 9.06 -0.50 -11.11
C VAL A 166 9.05 -0.15 -12.60
N GLN A 167 10.21 -0.24 -13.28
CA GLN A 167 10.32 0.04 -14.72
C GLN A 167 9.56 -0.99 -15.56
N GLU A 168 9.79 -2.27 -15.31
CA GLU A 168 9.18 -3.37 -16.08
C GLU A 168 7.66 -3.45 -15.88
N GLN A 169 7.15 -3.11 -14.69
CA GLN A 169 5.71 -3.02 -14.46
C GLN A 169 5.03 -1.97 -15.35
N VAL A 170 5.68 -0.84 -15.59
CA VAL A 170 5.16 0.18 -16.50
C VAL A 170 5.07 -0.36 -17.93
N LEU A 171 6.14 -1.00 -18.41
CA LEU A 171 6.18 -1.60 -19.76
C LEU A 171 5.12 -2.70 -19.91
N LEU A 172 4.95 -3.54 -18.87
CA LEU A 172 3.94 -4.60 -18.83
C LEU A 172 2.52 -4.04 -18.96
N VAL A 173 2.20 -2.98 -18.22
CA VAL A 173 0.88 -2.33 -18.25
C VAL A 173 0.64 -1.65 -19.59
N GLN A 174 1.66 -1.06 -20.20
CA GLN A 174 1.59 -0.43 -21.53
C GLN A 174 1.44 -1.46 -22.66
N GLY A 175 1.81 -2.72 -22.40
CA GLY A 175 1.85 -3.78 -23.39
C GLY A 175 3.09 -3.74 -24.27
N ASP A 176 4.10 -2.99 -23.85
CA ASP A 176 5.39 -2.93 -24.55
C ASP A 176 6.21 -4.22 -24.36
N ILE A 177 5.95 -4.95 -23.29
CA ILE A 177 6.46 -6.29 -23.03
C ILE A 177 5.33 -7.26 -22.66
N GLY A 178 5.53 -8.55 -22.94
CA GLY A 178 4.62 -9.61 -22.53
C GLY A 178 4.89 -10.11 -21.11
N VAL A 179 3.95 -10.91 -20.60
CA VAL A 179 4.03 -11.50 -19.24
C VAL A 179 5.27 -12.40 -19.10
N ASP A 180 5.55 -13.25 -20.08
CA ASP A 180 6.70 -14.16 -20.03
C ASP A 180 8.04 -13.38 -20.02
N GLU A 181 8.13 -12.32 -20.81
CA GLU A 181 9.31 -11.46 -20.85
C GLU A 181 9.51 -10.74 -19.52
N PHE A 182 8.43 -10.19 -18.93
CA PHE A 182 8.46 -9.59 -17.61
C PHE A 182 8.98 -10.57 -16.56
N LEU A 183 8.43 -11.80 -16.51
CA LEU A 183 8.83 -12.81 -15.53
C LEU A 183 10.30 -13.23 -15.72
N GLN A 184 10.75 -13.48 -16.96
CA GLN A 184 12.14 -13.82 -17.25
C GLN A 184 13.11 -12.70 -16.86
N THR A 185 12.74 -11.45 -17.12
CA THR A 185 13.54 -10.29 -16.75
C THR A 185 13.68 -10.16 -15.23
N MET A 186 12.60 -10.39 -14.50
CA MET A 186 12.62 -10.33 -13.04
C MET A 186 13.40 -11.49 -12.41
N ASP A 187 13.26 -12.71 -12.95
CA ASP A 187 14.01 -13.87 -12.49
C ASP A 187 15.52 -13.68 -12.71
N ALA A 188 15.91 -13.13 -13.87
CA ALA A 188 17.30 -12.83 -14.17
C ALA A 188 17.88 -11.75 -13.22
N ALA A 189 17.13 -10.68 -12.96
CA ALA A 189 17.55 -9.63 -12.05
C ALA A 189 17.71 -10.15 -10.60
N LEU A 190 16.80 -10.99 -10.13
CA LEU A 190 16.90 -11.63 -8.83
C LEU A 190 18.12 -12.55 -8.73
N ALA A 191 18.34 -13.38 -9.75
CA ALA A 191 19.49 -14.30 -9.78
C ALA A 191 20.83 -13.56 -9.76
N GLU A 192 20.91 -12.41 -10.40
CA GLU A 192 22.11 -11.58 -10.46
C GLU A 192 22.38 -10.81 -9.16
N ASN A 193 21.38 -10.16 -8.60
CA ASN A 193 21.57 -9.15 -7.54
C ASN A 193 21.33 -9.68 -6.11
N ALA A 194 20.37 -10.57 -5.91
CA ALA A 194 20.00 -11.06 -4.59
C ALA A 194 21.15 -11.74 -3.83
N PRO A 195 22.02 -12.58 -4.46
CA PRO A 195 23.11 -13.24 -3.74
C PRO A 195 24.08 -12.26 -3.10
N SER A 196 24.39 -11.14 -3.75
CA SER A 196 25.30 -10.14 -3.22
C SER A 196 24.70 -9.30 -2.09
N TYR A 197 23.38 -9.16 -2.05
CA TYR A 197 22.67 -8.34 -1.09
C TYR A 197 22.27 -9.12 0.18
N PHE A 198 21.81 -10.35 0.01
CA PHE A 198 21.30 -11.17 1.13
C PHE A 198 22.29 -12.18 1.70
N ALA A 199 23.49 -12.31 1.16
CA ALA A 199 24.53 -13.23 1.62
C ALA A 199 25.38 -12.71 2.80
N GLN A 200 24.95 -11.63 3.50
CA GLN A 200 25.69 -11.02 4.62
C GLN A 200 25.22 -11.57 5.95
#